data_ee69206fc2b0a5d875a14fac6d8b8002
#
_entry.id   ee69206fc2b0a5d875a14fac6d8b8002
#
_cell.length_a   1.000
_cell.length_b   1.000
_cell.length_c   1.000
_cell.angle_alpha   90.00
_cell.angle_beta   90.00
_cell.angle_gamma   90.00
#
_symmetry.space_group_name_H-M   'P 1'
#
loop_
_entity.id
_entity.type
_entity.pdbx_description
1 polymer ?
#
loop_
_entity_poly.entity_id
_entity_poly.type
_entity_poly.pdbx_seq_one_letter_code
_entity_poly.pdbx_strand_id
1 'polypeptide(L)'
;RITRLVPADEPGGFIVRTMAENASDGEFATDIAYLRKTWADIRDKARVCAPPTALYQDLSLGQRVLRDFVNPDTSRILIDSRETFLRLSNFADEYTPAVQPMLEHYTGERPLFDLHGVEEEIQKALARRVDLKSGGYLIIDQTEAMTTIDVNTGGFVGVRNFDDTIFKTNLEAAVTIARQLRLRNLGGIIVVDFIDMENDEHKAAVLDEFNKALARDHTRLTVNGFTALGLVEMTRKRTRESLAHVLCQTCPTCGGRGEVKTARTVAYEILRELLREARQFNAREYRVLAGPAVVDLFLDEE
;
A
#
# COMPACT_ATOMS: atom_id res chain seq x y z
N ARG A 1 -9.58 30.68 -5.93
CA ARG A 1 -9.29 29.98 -7.17
C ARG A 1 -10.58 29.64 -7.94
N ILE A 2 -11.51 28.88 -7.39
CA ILE A 2 -12.76 28.51 -8.07
C ILE A 2 -13.55 29.72 -8.57
N THR A 3 -13.65 30.79 -7.80
CA THR A 3 -14.37 32.01 -8.19
C THR A 3 -13.87 32.66 -9.50
N ARG A 4 -12.64 32.32 -9.94
CA ARG A 4 -12.10 32.76 -11.23
C ARG A 4 -12.45 31.80 -12.39
N LEU A 5 -12.76 30.55 -12.09
CA LEU A 5 -13.03 29.50 -13.06
C LEU A 5 -14.54 29.31 -13.31
N VAL A 6 -15.37 29.82 -12.41
CA VAL A 6 -16.83 29.73 -12.49
C VAL A 6 -17.38 31.14 -12.69
N PRO A 7 -18.20 31.39 -13.74
CA PRO A 7 -18.90 32.67 -13.95
C PRO A 7 -19.79 33.02 -12.76
N ALA A 8 -19.86 34.31 -12.42
CA ALA A 8 -20.63 34.79 -11.26
C ALA A 8 -22.15 34.60 -11.39
N ASP A 9 -22.64 34.45 -12.61
CA ASP A 9 -24.04 34.27 -12.99
C ASP A 9 -24.45 32.80 -13.12
N GLU A 10 -23.53 31.86 -12.88
CA GLU A 10 -23.84 30.44 -12.96
C GLU A 10 -24.62 29.98 -11.72
N PRO A 11 -25.81 29.35 -11.91
CA PRO A 11 -26.59 28.85 -10.79
C PRO A 11 -25.93 27.60 -10.19
N GLY A 12 -25.66 27.65 -8.88
CA GLY A 12 -25.06 26.56 -8.13
C GLY A 12 -23.81 26.96 -7.41
N GLY A 13 -23.16 26.01 -6.74
CA GLY A 13 -21.92 26.23 -6.00
C GLY A 13 -21.03 25.01 -6.02
N PHE A 14 -19.71 25.24 -5.86
CA PHE A 14 -18.70 24.19 -5.76
C PHE A 14 -18.07 24.21 -4.37
N ILE A 15 -17.85 23.04 -3.81
CA ILE A 15 -17.15 22.85 -2.54
C ILE A 15 -15.80 22.20 -2.82
N VAL A 16 -14.71 22.91 -2.47
CA VAL A 16 -13.36 22.35 -2.51
C VAL A 16 -13.11 21.55 -1.25
N ARG A 17 -12.70 20.30 -1.40
CA ARG A 17 -12.27 19.51 -0.27
C ARG A 17 -10.77 19.72 0.02
N THR A 18 -10.35 19.46 1.26
CA THR A 18 -8.96 19.61 1.71
C THR A 18 -7.93 18.82 0.89
N MET A 19 -8.35 17.74 0.22
CA MET A 19 -7.48 16.95 -0.68
C MET A 19 -7.05 17.72 -1.93
N ALA A 20 -7.79 18.73 -2.34
CA ALA A 20 -7.50 19.55 -3.51
C ALA A 20 -6.67 20.81 -3.18
N GLU A 21 -6.06 20.91 -2.00
CA GLU A 21 -5.27 22.05 -1.55
C GLU A 21 -4.12 22.38 -2.52
N ASN A 22 -3.48 21.34 -3.06
CA ASN A 22 -2.34 21.43 -3.97
C ASN A 22 -2.72 21.30 -5.46
N ALA A 23 -4.01 21.15 -5.78
CA ALA A 23 -4.46 21.02 -7.17
C ALA A 23 -4.19 22.29 -7.98
N SER A 24 -3.82 22.13 -9.24
CA SER A 24 -3.61 23.20 -10.21
C SER A 24 -4.94 23.79 -10.69
N ASP A 25 -4.90 24.99 -11.27
CA ASP A 25 -6.11 25.61 -11.86
C ASP A 25 -6.63 24.78 -13.06
N GLY A 26 -5.74 24.07 -13.77
CA GLY A 26 -6.13 23.18 -14.87
C GLY A 26 -6.91 21.96 -14.38
N GLU A 27 -6.46 21.33 -13.26
CA GLU A 27 -7.20 20.21 -12.64
C GLU A 27 -8.57 20.64 -12.14
N PHE A 28 -8.67 21.83 -11.51
CA PHE A 28 -9.97 22.39 -11.13
C PHE A 28 -10.90 22.63 -12.32
N ALA A 29 -10.34 23.15 -13.44
CA ALA A 29 -11.15 23.39 -14.65
C ALA A 29 -11.70 22.08 -15.23
N THR A 30 -10.90 21.03 -15.23
CA THR A 30 -11.28 19.67 -15.69
C THR A 30 -12.37 19.10 -14.79
N ASP A 31 -12.22 19.18 -13.48
CA ASP A 31 -13.20 18.67 -12.50
C ASP A 31 -14.54 19.43 -12.59
N ILE A 32 -14.48 20.77 -12.74
CA ILE A 32 -15.67 21.60 -12.92
C ILE A 32 -16.43 21.20 -14.20
N ALA A 33 -15.73 21.01 -15.31
CA ALA A 33 -16.34 20.58 -16.57
C ALA A 33 -17.00 19.21 -16.45
N TYR A 34 -16.32 18.25 -15.81
CA TYR A 34 -16.87 16.94 -15.53
C TYR A 34 -18.14 16.99 -14.66
N LEU A 35 -18.12 17.74 -13.57
CA LEU A 35 -19.24 17.86 -12.65
C LEU A 35 -20.44 18.56 -13.31
N ARG A 36 -20.21 19.58 -14.14
CA ARG A 36 -21.26 20.26 -14.91
C ARG A 36 -21.96 19.31 -15.87
N LYS A 37 -21.18 18.51 -16.61
CA LYS A 37 -21.69 17.51 -17.54
C LYS A 37 -22.52 16.46 -16.81
N THR A 38 -21.95 15.86 -15.74
CA THR A 38 -22.65 14.88 -14.91
C THR A 38 -23.98 15.43 -14.37
N TRP A 39 -24.00 16.68 -13.92
CA TRP A 39 -25.22 17.31 -13.42
C TRP A 39 -26.27 17.55 -14.51
N ALA A 40 -25.84 17.94 -15.71
CA ALA A 40 -26.73 18.10 -16.86
C ALA A 40 -27.40 16.77 -17.21
N ASP A 41 -26.61 15.69 -17.30
CA ASP A 41 -27.09 14.33 -17.59
C ASP A 41 -28.10 13.83 -16.56
N ILE A 42 -27.82 14.07 -15.26
CA ILE A 42 -28.79 13.75 -14.18
C ILE A 42 -30.10 14.50 -14.35
N ARG A 43 -30.04 15.80 -14.63
CA ARG A 43 -31.24 16.64 -14.83
C ARG A 43 -32.06 16.20 -16.04
N ASP A 44 -31.39 15.86 -17.13
CA ASP A 44 -32.09 15.44 -18.36
C ASP A 44 -32.74 14.06 -18.16
N LYS A 45 -32.05 13.12 -17.51
CA LYS A 45 -32.64 11.83 -17.10
C LYS A 45 -33.85 12.03 -16.16
N ALA A 46 -33.75 12.93 -15.21
CA ALA A 46 -34.86 13.20 -14.27
C ALA A 46 -36.13 13.73 -14.95
N ARG A 47 -35.98 14.35 -16.12
CA ARG A 47 -37.16 14.87 -16.89
C ARG A 47 -37.84 13.77 -17.70
N VAL A 48 -37.11 12.73 -18.09
CA VAL A 48 -37.56 11.69 -19.03
C VAL A 48 -37.94 10.40 -18.32
N CYS A 49 -37.24 10.04 -17.27
CA CYS A 49 -37.44 8.76 -16.58
C CYS A 49 -38.56 8.79 -15.57
N ALA A 50 -39.41 7.76 -15.59
CA ALA A 50 -40.46 7.59 -14.57
C ALA A 50 -39.89 7.05 -13.25
N PRO A 51 -40.39 7.48 -12.09
CA PRO A 51 -40.04 6.88 -10.81
C PRO A 51 -40.54 5.41 -10.67
N PRO A 52 -39.77 4.53 -9.95
CA PRO A 52 -38.45 4.70 -9.39
C PRO A 52 -37.37 4.32 -10.39
N THR A 53 -36.56 5.29 -10.82
CA THR A 53 -35.38 5.03 -11.71
C THR A 53 -34.14 5.64 -11.11
N ALA A 54 -33.01 4.89 -11.08
CA ALA A 54 -31.75 5.42 -10.68
C ALA A 54 -31.24 6.44 -11.73
N LEU A 55 -31.07 7.69 -11.32
CA LEU A 55 -30.63 8.77 -12.21
C LEU A 55 -29.12 8.83 -12.32
N TYR A 56 -28.40 8.42 -11.26
CA TYR A 56 -26.95 8.42 -11.19
C TYR A 56 -26.46 7.20 -10.42
N GLN A 57 -25.38 6.63 -10.88
CA GLN A 57 -24.62 5.59 -10.20
C GLN A 57 -23.17 6.03 -10.11
N ASP A 58 -22.54 5.81 -8.96
CA ASP A 58 -21.12 6.13 -8.78
C ASP A 58 -20.23 5.38 -9.77
N LEU A 59 -19.08 5.98 -10.10
CA LEU A 59 -18.17 5.42 -11.08
C LEU A 59 -17.65 4.06 -10.64
N SER A 60 -17.61 3.11 -11.57
CA SER A 60 -16.92 1.84 -11.40
C SER A 60 -15.42 2.06 -11.20
N LEU A 61 -14.71 1.04 -10.68
CA LEU A 61 -13.27 1.13 -10.46
C LEU A 61 -12.52 1.53 -11.75
N GLY A 62 -12.83 0.90 -12.89
CA GLY A 62 -12.19 1.23 -14.17
C GLY A 62 -12.43 2.68 -14.60
N GLN A 63 -13.65 3.18 -14.45
CA GLN A 63 -13.97 4.59 -14.77
C GLN A 63 -13.22 5.57 -13.86
N ARG A 64 -13.09 5.25 -12.56
CA ARG A 64 -12.25 6.04 -11.63
C ARG A 64 -10.79 6.04 -12.04
N VAL A 65 -10.26 4.91 -12.48
CA VAL A 65 -8.88 4.83 -12.98
C VAL A 65 -8.69 5.76 -14.18
N LEU A 66 -9.61 5.76 -15.14
CA LEU A 66 -9.52 6.65 -16.30
C LEU A 66 -9.58 8.14 -15.92
N ARG A 67 -10.39 8.48 -14.93
CA ARG A 67 -10.53 9.86 -14.48
C ARG A 67 -9.38 10.36 -13.61
N ASP A 68 -8.92 9.52 -12.66
CA ASP A 68 -8.07 9.96 -11.55
C ASP A 68 -6.59 9.59 -11.71
N PHE A 69 -6.26 8.54 -12.49
CA PHE A 69 -4.91 7.99 -12.56
C PHE A 69 -4.21 8.19 -13.90
N VAL A 70 -4.96 8.53 -14.96
CA VAL A 70 -4.34 8.81 -16.25
C VAL A 70 -3.68 10.18 -16.21
N ASN A 71 -2.44 10.23 -16.63
CA ASN A 71 -1.62 11.44 -16.66
C ASN A 71 -0.86 11.53 -18.00
N PRO A 72 -0.15 12.63 -18.30
CA PRO A 72 0.59 12.80 -19.56
C PRO A 72 1.64 11.72 -19.85
N ASP A 73 2.14 11.03 -18.82
CA ASP A 73 3.12 9.94 -18.97
C ASP A 73 2.46 8.59 -19.30
N THR A 74 1.13 8.51 -19.28
CA THR A 74 0.38 7.30 -19.61
C THR A 74 0.38 7.09 -21.13
N SER A 75 1.00 6.02 -21.58
CA SER A 75 1.08 5.69 -23.02
C SER A 75 -0.02 4.76 -23.50
N ARG A 76 -0.41 3.76 -22.68
CA ARG A 76 -1.37 2.72 -23.04
C ARG A 76 -2.16 2.25 -21.82
N ILE A 77 -3.42 1.87 -22.05
CA ILE A 77 -4.32 1.27 -21.07
C ILE A 77 -4.88 -0.01 -21.67
N LEU A 78 -4.37 -1.15 -21.21
CA LEU A 78 -4.75 -2.46 -21.72
C LEU A 78 -5.90 -3.05 -20.91
N ILE A 79 -6.91 -3.56 -21.60
CA ILE A 79 -8.11 -4.15 -20.99
C ILE A 79 -8.40 -5.48 -21.68
N ASP A 80 -8.40 -6.58 -20.93
CA ASP A 80 -8.62 -7.94 -21.43
C ASP A 80 -10.10 -8.32 -21.58
N SER A 81 -10.98 -7.72 -20.78
CA SER A 81 -12.42 -7.93 -20.90
C SER A 81 -13.02 -7.05 -21.98
N ARG A 82 -13.58 -7.66 -23.02
CA ARG A 82 -14.24 -6.95 -24.12
C ARG A 82 -15.42 -6.08 -23.63
N GLU A 83 -16.21 -6.60 -22.70
CA GLU A 83 -17.33 -5.84 -22.12
C GLU A 83 -16.84 -4.61 -21.37
N THR A 84 -15.82 -4.79 -20.53
CA THR A 84 -15.20 -3.69 -19.78
C THR A 84 -14.57 -2.67 -20.74
N PHE A 85 -13.87 -3.12 -21.77
CA PHE A 85 -13.29 -2.26 -22.80
C PHE A 85 -14.34 -1.37 -23.45
N LEU A 86 -15.46 -1.95 -23.94
CA LEU A 86 -16.53 -1.18 -24.56
C LEU A 86 -17.17 -0.17 -23.61
N ARG A 87 -17.41 -0.57 -22.35
CA ARG A 87 -17.96 0.32 -21.32
C ARG A 87 -17.02 1.48 -20.99
N LEU A 88 -15.72 1.21 -20.88
CA LEU A 88 -14.70 2.24 -20.61
C LEU A 88 -14.45 3.13 -21.81
N SER A 89 -14.48 2.58 -23.04
CA SER A 89 -14.36 3.33 -24.27
C SER A 89 -15.50 4.35 -24.41
N ASN A 90 -16.76 3.90 -24.21
CA ASN A 90 -17.92 4.81 -24.21
C ASN A 90 -17.82 5.91 -23.15
N PHE A 91 -17.34 5.54 -21.95
CA PHE A 91 -17.12 6.53 -20.89
C PHE A 91 -16.02 7.53 -21.26
N ALA A 92 -14.93 7.05 -21.85
CA ALA A 92 -13.82 7.90 -22.27
C ALA A 92 -14.27 8.86 -23.38
N ASP A 93 -14.99 8.40 -24.39
CA ASP A 93 -15.52 9.24 -25.46
C ASP A 93 -16.40 10.37 -24.91
N GLU A 94 -17.17 10.07 -23.87
CA GLU A 94 -18.13 11.00 -23.32
C GLU A 94 -17.51 11.98 -22.30
N TYR A 95 -16.66 11.49 -21.38
CA TYR A 95 -16.20 12.24 -20.21
C TYR A 95 -14.71 12.57 -20.21
N THR A 96 -13.88 11.77 -20.88
CA THR A 96 -12.42 11.92 -20.91
C THR A 96 -11.84 11.67 -22.31
N PRO A 97 -12.20 12.45 -23.35
CA PRO A 97 -11.85 12.16 -24.74
C PRO A 97 -10.33 12.05 -25.00
N ALA A 98 -9.52 12.75 -24.20
CA ALA A 98 -8.06 12.68 -24.31
C ALA A 98 -7.48 11.30 -23.96
N VAL A 99 -8.21 10.46 -23.21
CA VAL A 99 -7.80 9.13 -22.78
C VAL A 99 -8.19 8.05 -23.79
N GLN A 100 -9.22 8.32 -24.60
CA GLN A 100 -9.78 7.36 -25.54
C GLN A 100 -8.74 6.72 -26.47
N PRO A 101 -7.79 7.45 -27.08
CA PRO A 101 -6.77 6.87 -27.94
C PRO A 101 -5.76 5.94 -27.24
N MET A 102 -5.69 6.00 -25.91
CA MET A 102 -4.79 5.17 -25.09
C MET A 102 -5.40 3.81 -24.73
N LEU A 103 -6.74 3.65 -24.92
CA LEU A 103 -7.45 2.42 -24.59
C LEU A 103 -7.21 1.37 -25.66
N GLU A 104 -6.82 0.19 -25.27
CA GLU A 104 -6.57 -0.93 -26.17
C GLU A 104 -7.17 -2.22 -25.61
N HIS A 105 -7.93 -2.93 -26.45
CA HIS A 105 -8.46 -4.24 -26.09
C HIS A 105 -7.37 -5.30 -26.27
N TYR A 106 -6.96 -5.91 -25.16
CA TYR A 106 -6.00 -6.99 -25.16
C TYR A 106 -6.69 -8.33 -25.49
N THR A 107 -6.19 -9.01 -26.53
CA THR A 107 -6.75 -10.28 -27.02
C THR A 107 -5.74 -11.43 -26.98
N GLY A 108 -4.61 -11.25 -26.29
CA GLY A 108 -3.57 -12.28 -26.18
C GLY A 108 -4.03 -13.46 -25.31
N GLU A 109 -3.43 -14.63 -25.53
CA GLU A 109 -3.73 -15.86 -24.78
C GLU A 109 -3.21 -15.82 -23.33
N ARG A 110 -2.07 -15.14 -23.11
CA ARG A 110 -1.46 -15.03 -21.78
C ARG A 110 -2.22 -14.03 -20.93
N PRO A 111 -2.57 -14.35 -19.67
CA PRO A 111 -3.22 -13.41 -18.78
C PRO A 111 -2.45 -12.09 -18.69
N LEU A 112 -3.16 -10.97 -18.71
CA LEU A 112 -2.56 -9.64 -18.79
C LEU A 112 -1.65 -9.32 -17.58
N PHE A 113 -2.05 -9.74 -16.39
CA PHE A 113 -1.27 -9.54 -15.16
C PHE A 113 0.01 -10.38 -15.16
N ASP A 114 -0.05 -11.62 -15.66
CA ASP A 114 1.13 -12.48 -15.82
C ASP A 114 2.10 -11.91 -16.87
N LEU A 115 1.56 -11.36 -17.98
CA LEU A 115 2.38 -10.77 -19.01
C LEU A 115 3.23 -9.61 -18.50
N HIS A 116 2.70 -8.84 -17.56
CA HIS A 116 3.36 -7.68 -16.97
C HIS A 116 3.94 -7.93 -15.56
N GLY A 117 3.95 -9.18 -15.08
CA GLY A 117 4.50 -9.56 -13.78
C GLY A 117 3.79 -8.91 -12.58
N VAL A 118 2.50 -8.53 -12.73
CA VAL A 118 1.74 -7.82 -11.69
C VAL A 118 1.52 -8.72 -10.47
N GLU A 119 1.18 -9.99 -10.69
CA GLU A 119 0.99 -10.96 -9.59
C GLU A 119 2.27 -11.14 -8.76
N GLU A 120 3.43 -11.23 -9.42
CA GLU A 120 4.72 -11.33 -8.75
C GLU A 120 5.03 -10.07 -7.92
N GLU A 121 4.76 -8.88 -8.46
CA GLU A 121 4.95 -7.62 -7.73
C GLU A 121 3.98 -7.48 -6.53
N ILE A 122 2.75 -7.99 -6.63
CA ILE A 122 1.82 -8.06 -5.50
C ILE A 122 2.38 -8.99 -4.41
N GLN A 123 2.86 -10.18 -4.76
CA GLN A 123 3.45 -11.11 -3.79
C GLN A 123 4.69 -10.50 -3.10
N LYS A 124 5.57 -9.84 -3.85
CA LYS A 124 6.72 -9.09 -3.30
C LYS A 124 6.26 -7.95 -2.37
N ALA A 125 5.17 -7.27 -2.73
CA ALA A 125 4.63 -6.19 -1.90
C ALA A 125 3.97 -6.68 -0.61
N LEU A 126 3.60 -7.95 -0.49
CA LEU A 126 3.10 -8.57 0.73
C LEU A 126 4.21 -9.13 1.61
N ALA A 127 5.42 -9.32 1.08
CA ALA A 127 6.56 -9.83 1.83
C ALA A 127 7.09 -8.79 2.82
N ARG A 128 7.52 -9.25 4.00
CA ARG A 128 8.15 -8.40 5.02
C ARG A 128 9.49 -7.85 4.54
N ARG A 129 10.27 -8.65 3.79
CA ARG A 129 11.60 -8.33 3.27
C ARG A 129 11.52 -7.81 1.84
N VAL A 130 12.31 -6.78 1.55
CA VAL A 130 12.52 -6.22 0.21
C VAL A 130 14.01 -6.20 -0.09
N ASP A 131 14.46 -6.95 -1.08
CA ASP A 131 15.86 -6.98 -1.47
C ASP A 131 16.23 -5.76 -2.31
N LEU A 132 17.44 -5.23 -2.07
CA LEU A 132 18.04 -4.13 -2.80
C LEU A 132 19.02 -4.66 -3.84
N LYS A 133 19.22 -3.94 -4.94
CA LYS A 133 20.17 -4.32 -6.00
C LYS A 133 21.62 -4.33 -5.52
N SER A 134 21.93 -3.50 -4.53
CA SER A 134 23.24 -3.44 -3.87
C SER A 134 23.56 -4.69 -3.04
N GLY A 135 22.61 -5.61 -2.86
CA GLY A 135 22.73 -6.80 -2.01
C GLY A 135 22.27 -6.59 -0.57
N GLY A 136 21.90 -5.37 -0.19
CA GLY A 136 21.21 -5.05 1.05
C GLY A 136 19.72 -5.43 0.98
N TYR A 137 18.99 -5.15 2.04
CA TYR A 137 17.56 -5.38 2.09
C TYR A 137 16.88 -4.48 3.12
N LEU A 138 15.56 -4.29 2.93
CA LEU A 138 14.68 -3.62 3.87
C LEU A 138 13.85 -4.65 4.62
N ILE A 139 13.56 -4.38 5.88
CA ILE A 139 12.51 -5.05 6.64
C ILE A 139 11.42 -4.03 6.93
N ILE A 140 10.19 -4.34 6.53
CA ILE A 140 9.03 -3.47 6.70
C ILE A 140 8.04 -4.14 7.63
N ASP A 141 7.84 -3.57 8.80
CA ASP A 141 6.90 -4.06 9.81
C ASP A 141 5.80 -3.04 10.06
N GLN A 142 4.56 -3.49 9.96
CA GLN A 142 3.38 -2.73 10.34
C GLN A 142 2.95 -3.15 11.75
N THR A 143 3.00 -2.21 12.69
CA THR A 143 2.43 -2.37 14.03
C THR A 143 1.03 -1.76 14.07
N GLU A 144 0.36 -1.82 15.20
CA GLU A 144 -0.95 -1.19 15.38
C GLU A 144 -0.90 0.33 15.17
N ALA A 145 0.15 1.01 15.64
CA ALA A 145 0.25 2.47 15.67
C ALA A 145 1.11 3.05 14.55
N MET A 146 2.13 2.34 14.08
CA MET A 146 3.13 2.87 13.15
C MET A 146 3.68 1.80 12.21
N THR A 147 4.41 2.24 11.19
CA THR A 147 5.23 1.38 10.32
C THR A 147 6.69 1.63 10.64
N THR A 148 7.46 0.57 10.84
CA THR A 148 8.92 0.65 10.98
C THR A 148 9.58 0.03 9.76
N ILE A 149 10.67 0.66 9.31
CA ILE A 149 11.46 0.22 8.16
C ILE A 149 12.92 0.20 8.59
N ASP A 150 13.52 -0.97 8.57
CA ASP A 150 14.92 -1.21 8.92
C ASP A 150 15.72 -1.50 7.65
N VAL A 151 16.88 -0.86 7.49
CA VAL A 151 17.76 -0.98 6.32
C VAL A 151 19.01 -1.78 6.71
N ASN A 152 19.27 -2.84 5.96
CA ASN A 152 20.37 -3.77 6.22
C ASN A 152 21.30 -3.86 5.01
N THR A 153 22.64 -3.94 5.26
CA THR A 153 23.65 -4.11 4.20
C THR A 153 23.66 -5.51 3.57
N GLY A 154 23.05 -6.51 4.26
CA GLY A 154 23.19 -7.91 3.85
C GLY A 154 24.61 -8.45 4.06
N GLY A 155 24.95 -9.52 3.32
CA GLY A 155 26.29 -10.16 3.40
C GLY A 155 27.38 -9.48 2.57
N PHE A 156 27.08 -8.45 1.83
CA PHE A 156 28.01 -7.77 0.93
C PHE A 156 28.71 -6.59 1.61
N VAL A 157 29.72 -6.88 2.40
CA VAL A 157 30.62 -5.87 2.95
C VAL A 157 31.84 -5.78 2.02
N GLY A 158 31.87 -4.79 1.14
CA GLY A 158 33.04 -4.50 0.31
C GLY A 158 34.25 -4.15 1.18
N VAL A 159 35.30 -4.93 1.05
CA VAL A 159 36.50 -4.91 1.95
C VAL A 159 37.30 -3.59 1.90
N ARG A 160 37.03 -2.67 0.96
CA ARG A 160 37.85 -1.47 0.75
C ARG A 160 37.23 -0.11 1.05
N ASN A 161 35.89 0.01 1.11
CA ASN A 161 35.18 1.25 1.44
C ASN A 161 33.83 0.93 2.08
N PHE A 162 33.86 0.65 3.37
CA PHE A 162 32.67 0.35 4.15
C PHE A 162 31.66 1.52 4.12
N ASP A 163 32.15 2.74 4.33
CA ASP A 163 31.35 3.96 4.33
C ASP A 163 30.67 4.23 2.98
N ASP A 164 31.39 4.03 1.86
CA ASP A 164 30.79 4.17 0.52
C ASP A 164 29.72 3.12 0.23
N THR A 165 29.88 1.92 0.78
CA THR A 165 28.90 0.84 0.64
C THR A 165 27.63 1.18 1.42
N ILE A 166 27.77 1.63 2.67
CA ILE A 166 26.66 2.10 3.50
C ILE A 166 25.91 3.24 2.80
N PHE A 167 26.64 4.25 2.35
CA PHE A 167 26.08 5.41 1.68
C PHE A 167 25.27 5.02 0.42
N LYS A 168 25.82 4.17 -0.45
CA LYS A 168 25.14 3.67 -1.65
C LYS A 168 23.89 2.84 -1.30
N THR A 169 23.99 1.98 -0.28
CA THR A 169 22.87 1.18 0.17
C THR A 169 21.75 2.07 0.72
N ASN A 170 22.08 3.09 1.50
CA ASN A 170 21.09 4.03 2.04
C ASN A 170 20.44 4.88 0.95
N LEU A 171 21.18 5.32 -0.09
CA LEU A 171 20.60 6.01 -1.25
C LEU A 171 19.61 5.13 -2.01
N GLU A 172 19.97 3.86 -2.26
CA GLU A 172 19.06 2.91 -2.90
C GLU A 172 17.84 2.62 -2.02
N ALA A 173 18.06 2.45 -0.72
CA ALA A 173 17.00 2.26 0.26
C ALA A 173 16.00 3.42 0.25
N ALA A 174 16.46 4.65 0.22
CA ALA A 174 15.62 5.86 0.17
C ALA A 174 14.63 5.82 -1.01
N VAL A 175 15.12 5.52 -2.21
CA VAL A 175 14.27 5.38 -3.41
C VAL A 175 13.30 4.20 -3.30
N THR A 176 13.80 3.07 -2.81
CA THR A 176 13.01 1.84 -2.66
C THR A 176 11.91 2.01 -1.62
N ILE A 177 12.22 2.62 -0.47
CA ILE A 177 11.23 2.93 0.58
C ILE A 177 10.11 3.78 0.03
N ALA A 178 10.42 4.89 -0.65
CA ALA A 178 9.41 5.77 -1.25
C ALA A 178 8.49 5.00 -2.23
N ARG A 179 9.04 4.05 -3.01
CA ARG A 179 8.24 3.16 -3.88
C ARG A 179 7.36 2.22 -3.07
N GLN A 180 7.90 1.60 -2.01
CA GLN A 180 7.16 0.65 -1.16
C GLN A 180 6.01 1.33 -0.40
N LEU A 181 6.21 2.54 0.09
CA LEU A 181 5.16 3.33 0.75
C LEU A 181 3.94 3.52 -0.16
N ARG A 182 4.15 3.81 -1.44
CA ARG A 182 3.07 3.95 -2.42
C ARG A 182 2.46 2.61 -2.80
N LEU A 183 3.29 1.60 -3.12
CA LEU A 183 2.86 0.29 -3.60
C LEU A 183 2.01 -0.43 -2.55
N ARG A 184 2.45 -0.41 -1.28
CA ARG A 184 1.75 -1.03 -0.14
C ARG A 184 0.68 -0.12 0.47
N ASN A 185 0.58 1.12 0.02
CA ASN A 185 -0.27 2.18 0.58
C ASN A 185 -0.10 2.32 2.11
N LEU A 186 1.17 2.38 2.55
CA LEU A 186 1.50 2.58 3.97
C LEU A 186 1.23 4.03 4.37
N GLY A 187 0.64 4.23 5.54
CA GLY A 187 0.30 5.56 6.04
C GLY A 187 0.25 5.61 7.56
N GLY A 188 0.14 6.80 8.09
CA GLY A 188 0.27 7.10 9.51
C GLY A 188 1.70 7.52 9.85
N ILE A 189 2.16 7.18 11.04
CA ILE A 189 3.55 7.41 11.49
C ILE A 189 4.44 6.33 10.85
N ILE A 190 5.55 6.73 10.27
CA ILE A 190 6.54 5.85 9.66
C ILE A 190 7.91 6.25 10.20
N VAL A 191 8.65 5.27 10.69
CA VAL A 191 10.00 5.43 11.21
C VAL A 191 10.95 4.59 10.36
N VAL A 192 11.98 5.22 9.83
CA VAL A 192 13.00 4.57 9.00
C VAL A 192 14.31 4.57 9.74
N ASP A 193 14.89 3.39 9.91
CA ASP A 193 16.21 3.15 10.45
C ASP A 193 17.18 2.90 9.29
N PHE A 194 17.87 3.96 8.88
CA PHE A 194 18.93 3.86 7.89
C PHE A 194 20.21 3.31 8.55
N ILE A 195 21.04 2.64 7.78
CA ILE A 195 22.33 2.19 8.27
C ILE A 195 23.12 3.40 8.75
N ASP A 196 23.73 3.32 9.94
CA ASP A 196 24.46 4.40 10.57
C ASP A 196 25.52 5.01 9.65
N MET A 197 25.51 6.34 9.57
CA MET A 197 26.49 7.14 8.82
C MET A 197 27.14 8.14 9.76
N GLU A 198 28.47 8.23 9.76
CA GLU A 198 29.21 9.22 10.53
C GLU A 198 29.23 10.59 9.81
N ASN A 199 29.30 10.56 8.47
CA ASN A 199 29.40 11.76 7.64
C ASN A 199 28.06 12.46 7.48
N ASP A 200 27.96 13.71 7.94
CA ASP A 200 26.74 14.51 7.85
C ASP A 200 26.39 14.91 6.40
N GLU A 201 27.35 14.98 5.48
CA GLU A 201 27.08 15.21 4.05
C GLU A 201 26.36 13.98 3.44
N HIS A 202 26.74 12.76 3.86
CA HIS A 202 26.05 11.54 3.44
C HIS A 202 24.62 11.51 3.97
N LYS A 203 24.40 11.86 5.25
CA LYS A 203 23.04 11.97 5.82
C LYS A 203 22.18 12.96 5.06
N ALA A 204 22.73 14.15 4.75
CA ALA A 204 22.02 15.16 3.99
C ALA A 204 21.68 14.69 2.57
N ALA A 205 22.61 14.01 1.88
CA ALA A 205 22.39 13.47 0.55
C ALA A 205 21.33 12.35 0.53
N VAL A 206 21.33 11.45 1.52
CA VAL A 206 20.31 10.40 1.64
C VAL A 206 18.93 11.02 1.89
N LEU A 207 18.84 12.01 2.76
CA LEU A 207 17.58 12.72 3.04
C LEU A 207 17.06 13.48 1.82
N ASP A 208 17.94 14.12 1.06
CA ASP A 208 17.57 14.81 -0.18
C ASP A 208 17.05 13.83 -1.24
N GLU A 209 17.74 12.69 -1.45
CA GLU A 209 17.29 11.65 -2.36
C GLU A 209 15.94 11.05 -1.93
N PHE A 210 15.76 10.85 -0.62
CA PHE A 210 14.49 10.37 -0.07
C PHE A 210 13.35 11.36 -0.36
N ASN A 211 13.56 12.66 -0.11
CA ASN A 211 12.59 13.70 -0.41
C ASN A 211 12.26 13.78 -1.91
N LYS A 212 13.26 13.66 -2.79
CA LYS A 212 13.06 13.61 -4.25
C LYS A 212 12.21 12.41 -4.67
N ALA A 213 12.47 11.24 -4.09
CA ALA A 213 11.69 10.04 -4.39
C ALA A 213 10.26 10.15 -3.88
N LEU A 214 10.06 10.75 -2.70
CA LEU A 214 8.74 11.02 -2.11
C LEU A 214 7.94 12.08 -2.86
N ALA A 215 8.58 13.02 -3.56
CA ALA A 215 7.89 14.04 -4.36
C ALA A 215 7.02 13.47 -5.49
N ARG A 216 7.24 12.19 -5.86
CA ARG A 216 6.39 11.44 -6.81
C ARG A 216 5.09 10.93 -6.17
N ASP A 217 4.92 11.09 -4.86
CA ASP A 217 3.72 10.67 -4.15
C ASP A 217 2.74 11.84 -4.06
N HIS A 218 1.54 11.68 -4.62
CA HIS A 218 0.48 12.70 -4.55
C HIS A 218 -0.19 12.78 -3.17
N THR A 219 0.18 11.88 -2.25
CA THR A 219 -0.37 11.87 -0.89
C THR A 219 0.38 12.87 -0.02
N ARG A 220 -0.35 13.61 0.81
CA ARG A 220 0.27 14.53 1.77
C ARG A 220 1.16 13.78 2.73
N LEU A 221 2.42 14.18 2.81
CA LEU A 221 3.43 13.62 3.71
C LEU A 221 4.28 14.75 4.32
N THR A 222 4.93 14.44 5.44
CA THR A 222 5.88 15.33 6.12
C THR A 222 7.04 14.49 6.59
N VAL A 223 8.27 14.93 6.32
CA VAL A 223 9.51 14.28 6.75
C VAL A 223 10.21 15.20 7.73
N ASN A 224 10.59 14.72 8.91
CA ASN A 224 11.23 15.53 9.98
C ASN A 224 12.77 15.46 9.94
N GLY A 225 13.35 14.67 9.04
CA GLY A 225 14.81 14.46 8.97
C GLY A 225 15.32 13.46 9.99
N PHE A 226 16.67 13.41 10.17
CA PHE A 226 17.31 12.52 11.13
C PHE A 226 17.12 13.00 12.56
N THR A 227 16.72 12.11 13.44
CA THR A 227 16.67 12.33 14.87
C THR A 227 18.06 12.19 15.52
N ALA A 228 18.17 12.51 16.80
CA ALA A 228 19.40 12.28 17.58
C ALA A 228 19.80 10.79 17.67
N LEU A 229 18.86 9.88 17.43
CA LEU A 229 19.07 8.43 17.39
C LEU A 229 19.41 7.90 15.98
N GLY A 230 19.56 8.77 14.99
CA GLY A 230 19.84 8.35 13.60
C GLY A 230 18.62 7.90 12.80
N LEU A 231 17.42 7.97 13.36
CA LEU A 231 16.17 7.56 12.70
C LEU A 231 15.59 8.71 11.88
N VAL A 232 14.95 8.38 10.75
CA VAL A 232 14.14 9.34 9.98
C VAL A 232 12.67 9.13 10.29
N GLU A 233 12.03 10.17 10.82
CA GLU A 233 10.61 10.18 11.14
C GLU A 233 9.81 10.86 10.04
N MET A 234 8.71 10.25 9.65
CA MET A 234 7.78 10.84 8.70
C MET A 234 6.34 10.50 9.00
N THR A 235 5.45 11.29 8.47
CA THR A 235 4.02 11.00 8.44
C THR A 235 3.51 11.01 7.01
N ARG A 236 2.64 10.05 6.68
CA ARG A 236 1.95 9.97 5.40
C ARG A 236 0.45 9.81 5.65
N LYS A 237 -0.38 10.67 5.03
CA LYS A 237 -1.82 10.62 5.23
C LYS A 237 -2.38 9.27 4.77
N ARG A 238 -3.16 8.60 5.63
CA ARG A 238 -3.91 7.40 5.23
C ARG A 238 -5.08 7.82 4.34
N THR A 239 -5.09 7.37 3.11
CA THR A 239 -6.17 7.63 2.15
C THR A 239 -7.06 6.41 1.95
N ARG A 240 -6.48 5.21 2.10
CA ARG A 240 -7.12 3.89 1.98
C ARG A 240 -6.43 2.91 2.92
N GLU A 241 -6.99 1.71 3.06
CA GLU A 241 -6.36 0.58 3.74
C GLU A 241 -5.06 0.16 3.05
N SER A 242 -4.11 -0.39 3.80
CA SER A 242 -2.87 -0.93 3.23
C SER A 242 -3.15 -2.18 2.39
N LEU A 243 -2.26 -2.48 1.45
CA LEU A 243 -2.37 -3.66 0.58
C LEU A 243 -2.52 -4.95 1.40
N ALA A 244 -1.71 -5.10 2.46
CA ALA A 244 -1.77 -6.25 3.34
C ALA A 244 -3.12 -6.35 4.07
N HIS A 245 -3.70 -5.23 4.50
CA HIS A 245 -5.01 -5.24 5.17
C HIS A 245 -6.15 -5.67 4.24
N VAL A 246 -6.04 -5.32 2.94
CA VAL A 246 -7.04 -5.70 1.93
C VAL A 246 -6.91 -7.17 1.51
N LEU A 247 -5.68 -7.69 1.38
CA LEU A 247 -5.43 -9.00 0.78
C LEU A 247 -5.14 -10.11 1.79
N CYS A 248 -4.82 -9.78 3.06
CA CYS A 248 -4.44 -10.73 4.08
C CYS A 248 -5.41 -10.71 5.26
N GLN A 249 -5.43 -11.80 6.01
CA GLN A 249 -6.09 -11.90 7.31
C GLN A 249 -5.08 -12.23 8.40
N THR A 250 -5.42 -11.89 9.64
CA THR A 250 -4.57 -12.24 10.79
C THR A 250 -4.37 -13.76 10.88
N CYS A 251 -3.12 -14.19 11.05
CA CYS A 251 -2.79 -15.59 11.17
C CYS A 251 -3.52 -16.23 12.37
N PRO A 252 -4.36 -17.28 12.18
CA PRO A 252 -5.09 -17.89 13.27
C PRO A 252 -4.20 -18.63 14.28
N THR A 253 -2.99 -19.03 13.85
CA THR A 253 -2.05 -19.79 14.71
C THR A 253 -1.36 -18.89 15.73
N CYS A 254 -0.84 -17.73 15.31
CA CYS A 254 -0.09 -16.84 16.20
C CYS A 254 -0.85 -15.56 16.57
N GLY A 255 -2.04 -15.33 15.99
CA GLY A 255 -2.82 -14.11 16.20
C GLY A 255 -2.08 -12.83 15.77
N GLY A 256 -1.23 -12.93 14.72
CA GLY A 256 -0.42 -11.82 14.21
C GLY A 256 0.91 -11.59 14.95
N ARG A 257 1.24 -12.40 15.96
CA ARG A 257 2.48 -12.22 16.73
C ARG A 257 3.77 -12.62 15.99
N GLY A 258 3.66 -13.51 14.97
CA GLY A 258 4.81 -14.04 14.24
C GLY A 258 5.54 -15.19 14.95
N GLU A 259 5.18 -15.47 16.21
CA GLU A 259 5.80 -16.49 17.07
C GLU A 259 4.75 -17.35 17.72
N VAL A 260 5.07 -18.62 17.96
CA VAL A 260 4.29 -19.58 18.72
C VAL A 260 5.13 -20.20 19.82
N LYS A 261 4.48 -20.70 20.88
CA LYS A 261 5.18 -21.43 21.94
C LYS A 261 5.87 -22.67 21.37
N THR A 262 7.06 -22.97 21.85
CA THR A 262 7.77 -24.20 21.49
C THR A 262 7.01 -25.44 22.01
N ALA A 263 7.19 -26.56 21.35
CA ALA A 263 6.58 -27.83 21.79
C ALA A 263 6.93 -28.14 23.26
N ARG A 264 8.18 -27.88 23.68
CA ARG A 264 8.62 -28.06 25.06
C ARG A 264 7.88 -27.14 26.04
N THR A 265 7.64 -25.87 25.69
CA THR A 265 6.84 -24.95 26.53
C THR A 265 5.43 -25.47 26.71
N VAL A 266 4.81 -25.93 25.61
CA VAL A 266 3.46 -26.51 25.65
C VAL A 266 3.44 -27.80 26.48
N ALA A 267 4.41 -28.67 26.34
CA ALA A 267 4.52 -29.88 27.16
C ALA A 267 4.56 -29.57 28.68
N TYR A 268 5.40 -28.61 29.09
CA TYR A 268 5.43 -28.18 30.51
C TYR A 268 4.13 -27.51 30.98
N GLU A 269 3.43 -26.81 30.12
CA GLU A 269 2.09 -26.26 30.46
C GLU A 269 1.10 -27.40 30.69
N ILE A 270 1.09 -28.40 29.85
CA ILE A 270 0.25 -29.61 30.00
C ILE A 270 0.56 -30.32 31.31
N LEU A 271 1.83 -30.56 31.63
CA LEU A 271 2.23 -31.19 32.90
C LEU A 271 1.75 -30.38 34.12
N ARG A 272 1.89 -29.04 34.08
CA ARG A 272 1.41 -28.19 35.17
C ARG A 272 -0.10 -28.25 35.31
N GLU A 273 -0.84 -28.36 34.21
CA GLU A 273 -2.28 -28.48 34.22
C GLU A 273 -2.70 -29.83 34.77
N LEU A 274 -2.07 -30.94 34.31
CA LEU A 274 -2.31 -32.28 34.87
C LEU A 274 -2.08 -32.34 36.38
N LEU A 275 -1.02 -31.69 36.90
CA LEU A 275 -0.75 -31.59 38.32
C LEU A 275 -1.81 -30.80 39.09
N ARG A 276 -2.35 -29.74 38.50
CA ARG A 276 -3.47 -28.99 39.09
C ARG A 276 -4.75 -29.80 39.18
N GLU A 277 -5.11 -30.41 38.05
CA GLU A 277 -6.27 -31.26 37.95
C GLU A 277 -6.18 -32.45 38.92
N ALA A 278 -5.02 -33.13 39.01
CA ALA A 278 -4.78 -34.22 39.93
C ALA A 278 -4.91 -33.85 41.42
N ARG A 279 -4.61 -32.60 41.76
CA ARG A 279 -4.79 -32.10 43.15
C ARG A 279 -6.22 -31.69 43.47
N GLN A 280 -6.99 -31.30 42.46
CA GLN A 280 -8.37 -30.83 42.66
C GLN A 280 -9.38 -31.96 42.52
N PHE A 281 -9.10 -32.89 41.61
CA PHE A 281 -10.03 -33.97 41.26
C PHE A 281 -9.36 -35.35 41.43
N ASN A 282 -10.05 -36.29 42.03
CA ASN A 282 -9.56 -37.67 42.18
C ASN A 282 -9.88 -38.51 40.93
N ALA A 283 -9.40 -38.05 39.76
CA ALA A 283 -9.63 -38.72 38.48
C ALA A 283 -8.72 -39.94 38.35
N ARG A 284 -9.24 -41.02 37.75
CA ARG A 284 -8.49 -42.26 37.51
C ARG A 284 -7.64 -42.20 36.22
N GLU A 285 -8.00 -41.33 35.29
CA GLU A 285 -7.37 -41.18 33.98
C GLU A 285 -7.45 -39.75 33.52
N TYR A 286 -6.37 -39.26 32.91
CA TYR A 286 -6.29 -37.96 32.25
C TYR A 286 -6.01 -38.18 30.77
N ARG A 287 -6.82 -37.59 29.88
CA ARG A 287 -6.62 -37.63 28.45
C ARG A 287 -6.14 -36.29 27.93
N VAL A 288 -4.96 -36.30 27.34
CA VAL A 288 -4.34 -35.11 26.74
C VAL A 288 -4.41 -35.20 25.22
N LEU A 289 -4.91 -34.15 24.57
CA LEU A 289 -4.87 -33.98 23.11
C LEU A 289 -3.89 -32.89 22.78
N ALA A 290 -2.83 -33.23 22.07
CA ALA A 290 -1.78 -32.31 21.72
C ALA A 290 -1.30 -32.55 20.27
N GLY A 291 -0.58 -31.57 19.71
CA GLY A 291 0.05 -31.70 18.40
C GLY A 291 1.16 -32.76 18.40
N PRO A 292 1.46 -33.43 17.25
CA PRO A 292 2.43 -34.52 17.17
C PRO A 292 3.78 -34.21 17.83
N ALA A 293 4.37 -33.03 17.55
CA ALA A 293 5.66 -32.63 18.12
C ALA A 293 5.66 -32.51 19.66
N VAL A 294 4.51 -32.30 20.29
CA VAL A 294 4.38 -32.30 21.77
C VAL A 294 4.22 -33.71 22.29
N VAL A 295 3.49 -34.56 21.54
CA VAL A 295 3.35 -35.99 21.88
C VAL A 295 4.67 -36.70 21.82
N ASP A 296 5.47 -36.45 20.75
CA ASP A 296 6.80 -37.06 20.58
C ASP A 296 7.72 -36.70 21.77
N LEU A 297 7.67 -35.47 22.28
CA LEU A 297 8.45 -35.08 23.47
C LEU A 297 8.05 -35.85 24.74
N PHE A 298 6.80 -36.23 24.89
CA PHE A 298 6.38 -37.05 26.02
C PHE A 298 6.77 -38.53 25.87
N LEU A 299 7.01 -38.99 24.64
CA LEU A 299 7.44 -40.34 24.35
C LEU A 299 8.96 -40.52 24.38
N ASP A 300 9.71 -39.46 24.08
CA ASP A 300 11.18 -39.47 24.00
C ASP A 300 11.86 -39.14 25.36
N GLU A 301 11.16 -38.54 26.33
CA GLU A 301 11.66 -38.27 27.69
C GLU A 301 11.28 -39.44 28.66
N GLU A 302 11.72 -40.68 28.39
CA GLU A 302 11.80 -41.73 29.38
C GLU A 302 13.10 -41.73 30.17
#